data_511a0e531431a449288e68983774ae5f
#
_entry.id   511a0e531431a449288e68983774ae5f
#
_cell.length_a   1.000
_cell.length_b   1.000
_cell.length_c   1.000
_cell.angle_alpha   90.00
_cell.angle_beta   90.00
_cell.angle_gamma   90.00
#
_symmetry.space_group_name_H-M   'P 1'
#
loop_
_entity.id
_entity.type
_entity.pdbx_description
1 polymer ?
#
loop_
_entity_poly.entity_id
_entity_poly.type
_entity_poly.pdbx_seq_one_letter_code
_entity_poly.pdbx_strand_id
1 'polypeptide(L)'
;IDGGKPTTGAFAPYEVRFGDLPAGKHRVEVELWISRTNGFGHLHCADRNLSYASPGAWRTSGDSWCPEYRLHEEGIVASPILSEIKPL
;
A
#
# COMPACT_ATOMS: atom_id res chain seq x y z
N ILE A 1 16.44 9.18 1.83
CA ILE A 1 17.25 9.15 3.05
C ILE A 1 17.88 10.52 3.28
N ASP A 2 17.79 11.01 4.50
CA ASP A 2 18.39 12.26 4.96
C ASP A 2 18.04 13.48 4.08
N GLY A 3 16.81 13.53 3.57
CA GLY A 3 16.35 14.59 2.68
C GLY A 3 16.90 14.56 1.26
N GLY A 4 17.57 13.48 0.89
CA GLY A 4 18.07 13.28 -0.47
C GLY A 4 16.97 12.96 -1.48
N LYS A 5 17.39 12.72 -2.72
CA LYS A 5 16.46 12.38 -3.81
C LYS A 5 15.74 11.06 -3.52
N PRO A 6 14.41 11.01 -3.66
CA PRO A 6 13.65 9.79 -3.41
C PRO A 6 13.94 8.72 -4.48
N THR A 7 13.88 7.47 -4.04
CA THR A 7 13.93 6.29 -4.91
C THR A 7 12.59 5.59 -4.85
N THR A 8 12.06 5.18 -5.98
CA THR A 8 10.72 4.60 -6.08
C THR A 8 10.79 3.08 -6.19
N GLY A 9 10.03 2.39 -5.34
CA GLY A 9 9.75 0.96 -5.47
C GLY A 9 8.30 0.75 -5.88
N ALA A 10 8.07 0.44 -7.15
CA ALA A 10 6.73 0.40 -7.73
C ALA A 10 6.03 -0.96 -7.63
N PHE A 11 6.79 -2.05 -7.51
CA PHE A 11 6.27 -3.41 -7.54
C PHE A 11 6.85 -4.26 -6.41
N ALA A 12 6.08 -5.26 -5.98
CA ALA A 12 6.57 -6.26 -5.05
C ALA A 12 7.84 -6.95 -5.59
N PRO A 13 8.83 -7.25 -4.75
CA PRO A 13 8.81 -7.23 -3.28
C PRO A 13 9.05 -5.86 -2.62
N TYR A 14 8.90 -4.74 -3.31
CA TYR A 14 9.08 -3.39 -2.79
C TYR A 14 10.44 -3.18 -2.11
N GLU A 15 11.47 -3.63 -2.76
CA GLU A 15 12.85 -3.48 -2.31
C GLU A 15 13.47 -2.25 -2.99
N VAL A 16 14.10 -1.43 -2.18
CA VAL A 16 14.82 -0.23 -2.66
C VAL A 16 16.25 -0.30 -2.14
N ARG A 17 17.21 -0.10 -3.04
CA ARG A 17 18.63 -0.11 -2.70
C ARG A 17 19.17 1.30 -2.69
N PHE A 18 19.89 1.62 -1.64
CA PHE A 18 20.62 2.88 -1.51
C PHE A 18 22.11 2.63 -1.71
N GLY A 19 22.82 3.68 -2.04
CA GLY A 19 24.28 3.66 -2.03
C GLY A 19 24.85 3.57 -0.62
N ASP A 20 26.16 3.67 -0.52
CA ASP A 20 26.85 3.63 0.76
C ASP A 20 26.41 4.78 1.66
N LEU A 21 26.08 4.45 2.90
CA LEU A 21 25.76 5.42 3.93
C LEU A 21 26.89 5.43 4.97
N PRO A 22 27.32 6.63 5.41
CA PRO A 22 28.30 6.71 6.49
C PRO A 22 27.71 6.17 7.78
N ALA A 23 28.57 5.71 8.69
CA ALA A 23 28.13 5.28 10.00
C ALA A 23 27.46 6.44 10.75
N GLY A 24 26.43 6.15 11.52
CA GLY A 24 25.72 7.13 12.34
C GLY A 24 24.22 7.01 12.24
N LYS A 25 23.53 8.07 12.67
CA LYS A 25 22.09 8.17 12.61
C LYS A 25 21.63 8.68 11.24
N HIS A 26 20.62 8.05 10.71
CA HIS A 26 20.01 8.45 9.43
C HIS A 26 18.51 8.59 9.59
N ARG A 27 17.93 9.51 8.85
CA ARG A 27 16.49 9.69 8.76
C ARG A 27 15.99 9.01 7.47
N VAL A 28 15.09 8.05 7.64
CA VAL A 28 14.42 7.37 6.52
C VAL A 28 12.98 7.87 6.44
N GLU A 29 12.60 8.39 5.30
CA GLU A 29 11.23 8.79 5.02
C GLU A 29 10.66 7.88 3.93
N VAL A 30 9.46 7.37 4.18
CA VAL A 30 8.72 6.54 3.23
C VAL A 30 7.46 7.28 2.85
N GLU A 31 7.33 7.60 1.56
CA GLU A 31 6.10 8.15 1.00
C GLU A 31 5.35 7.02 0.32
N LEU A 32 4.13 6.77 0.77
CA LEU A 32 3.29 5.71 0.26
C LEU A 32 2.10 6.28 -0.49
N TRP A 33 1.94 5.84 -1.73
CA TRP A 33 0.79 6.19 -2.55
C TRP A 33 -0.24 5.05 -2.47
N ILE A 34 -1.37 5.36 -1.87
CA ILE A 34 -2.47 4.40 -1.69
C ILE A 34 -3.63 4.72 -2.63
N SER A 35 -4.50 3.74 -2.82
CA SER A 35 -5.73 3.94 -3.57
C SER A 35 -6.76 4.71 -2.72
N ARG A 36 -7.86 5.13 -3.34
CA ARG A 36 -8.98 5.76 -2.63
C ARG A 36 -10.13 4.78 -2.40
N THR A 37 -9.89 3.51 -2.50
CA THR A 37 -10.94 2.46 -2.42
C THR A 37 -11.72 2.54 -1.12
N ASN A 38 -11.04 2.72 0.01
CA ASN A 38 -11.69 2.81 1.32
C ASN A 38 -12.45 4.12 1.56
N GLY A 39 -12.14 5.18 0.80
CA GLY A 39 -12.85 6.45 0.90
C GLY A 39 -13.98 6.60 -0.11
N PHE A 40 -13.74 6.18 -1.33
CA PHE A 40 -14.65 6.41 -2.45
C PHE A 40 -15.02 5.15 -3.23
N GLY A 41 -14.57 3.98 -2.80
CA GLY A 41 -14.88 2.71 -3.43
C GLY A 41 -16.25 2.14 -3.04
N HIS A 42 -16.52 0.95 -3.51
CA HIS A 42 -17.75 0.19 -3.23
C HIS A 42 -17.64 -0.55 -1.88
N LEU A 43 -17.93 0.14 -0.81
CA LEU A 43 -17.69 -0.33 0.56
C LEU A 43 -18.69 -1.36 1.07
N HIS A 44 -19.84 -1.50 0.43
CA HIS A 44 -20.91 -2.41 0.84
C HIS A 44 -21.14 -3.56 -0.14
N CYS A 45 -20.15 -3.91 -0.93
CA CYS A 45 -20.24 -5.03 -1.85
C CYS A 45 -20.12 -6.37 -1.09
N ALA A 46 -21.11 -7.22 -1.26
CA ALA A 46 -21.15 -8.54 -0.62
C ALA A 46 -20.06 -9.49 -1.18
N ASP A 47 -19.68 -9.31 -2.44
CA ASP A 47 -18.61 -10.08 -3.08
C ASP A 47 -17.23 -9.54 -2.70
N ARG A 48 -16.52 -10.26 -1.86
CA ARG A 48 -15.17 -9.90 -1.42
C ARG A 48 -14.09 -10.08 -2.48
N ASN A 49 -14.37 -10.87 -3.52
CA ASN A 49 -13.41 -11.14 -4.58
C ASN A 49 -13.43 -10.09 -5.68
N LEU A 50 -14.34 -9.14 -5.61
CA LEU A 50 -14.44 -8.07 -6.58
C LEU A 50 -13.28 -7.09 -6.38
N SER A 51 -12.29 -7.15 -7.26
CA SER A 51 -11.06 -6.36 -7.16
C SER A 51 -11.12 -5.03 -7.91
N TYR A 52 -12.18 -4.76 -8.62
CA TYR A 52 -12.36 -3.55 -9.41
C TYR A 52 -13.78 -2.99 -9.26
N ALA A 53 -13.92 -1.70 -9.43
CA ALA A 53 -15.21 -1.04 -9.41
C ALA A 53 -15.93 -1.20 -10.74
N SER A 54 -17.08 -1.83 -10.71
CA SER A 54 -18.02 -1.93 -11.82
C SER A 54 -19.39 -1.44 -11.36
N PRO A 55 -20.32 -1.14 -12.27
CA PRO A 55 -21.67 -0.72 -11.85
C PRO A 55 -22.34 -1.71 -10.90
N GLY A 56 -22.07 -3.01 -11.03
CA GLY A 56 -22.61 -4.04 -10.15
C GLY A 56 -22.06 -3.99 -8.71
N ALA A 57 -20.87 -3.46 -8.53
CA ALA A 57 -20.27 -3.33 -7.19
C ALA A 57 -20.93 -2.24 -6.33
N TRP A 58 -21.61 -1.29 -6.94
CA TRP A 58 -22.25 -0.15 -6.29
C TRP A 58 -23.73 -0.37 -5.96
N ARG A 59 -24.15 -1.60 -5.88
CA ARG A 59 -25.54 -1.93 -5.55
C ARG A 59 -25.85 -1.53 -4.11
N THR A 60 -27.02 -0.95 -3.91
CA THR A 60 -27.50 -0.46 -2.62
C THR A 60 -28.58 -1.35 -1.99
N SER A 61 -28.92 -2.44 -2.65
CA SER A 61 -29.96 -3.38 -2.20
C SER A 61 -29.76 -4.75 -2.81
N GLY A 62 -30.46 -5.75 -2.27
CA GLY A 62 -30.42 -7.13 -2.73
C GLY A 62 -29.19 -7.89 -2.28
N ASP A 63 -28.95 -9.06 -2.90
CA ASP A 63 -27.90 -9.99 -2.49
C ASP A 63 -26.48 -9.50 -2.73
N SER A 64 -26.32 -8.48 -3.55
CA SER A 64 -25.01 -7.87 -3.83
C SER A 64 -24.57 -6.83 -2.79
N TRP A 65 -25.46 -6.45 -1.89
CA TRP A 65 -25.19 -5.46 -0.86
C TRP A 65 -25.07 -6.11 0.52
N CYS A 66 -24.17 -5.58 1.34
CA CYS A 66 -24.08 -5.96 2.75
C CYS A 66 -23.97 -4.71 3.64
N PRO A 67 -24.51 -4.76 4.90
CA PRO A 67 -24.45 -3.62 5.79
C PRO A 67 -23.06 -3.34 6.35
N GLU A 68 -22.19 -4.31 6.38
CA GLU A 68 -20.82 -4.17 6.85
C GLU A 68 -19.96 -3.40 5.85
N TYR A 69 -19.04 -2.59 6.35
CA TYR A 69 -18.03 -1.97 5.52
C TYR A 69 -16.99 -2.99 5.10
N ARG A 70 -16.80 -3.14 3.80
CA ARG A 70 -15.79 -4.00 3.19
C ARG A 70 -14.55 -3.17 2.89
N LEU A 71 -13.71 -3.00 3.88
CA LEU A 71 -12.47 -2.26 3.75
C LEU A 71 -11.33 -3.16 3.27
N HIS A 72 -10.41 -2.55 2.52
CA HIS A 72 -9.19 -3.20 2.06
C HIS A 72 -8.02 -2.77 2.94
N GLU A 73 -7.09 -3.68 3.17
CA GLU A 73 -5.82 -3.34 3.82
C GLU A 73 -4.99 -2.50 2.86
N GLU A 74 -4.67 -1.29 3.28
CA GLU A 74 -3.85 -0.36 2.52
C GLU A 74 -2.84 0.31 3.45
N GLY A 75 -1.71 0.71 2.88
CA GLY A 75 -0.67 1.35 3.65
C GLY A 75 0.48 0.41 3.97
N ILE A 76 1.26 0.76 4.99
CA ILE A 76 2.37 -0.05 5.48
C ILE A 76 1.80 -1.05 6.48
N VAL A 77 1.53 -2.27 6.01
CA VAL A 77 0.92 -3.34 6.81
C VAL A 77 1.95 -4.17 7.60
N ALA A 78 3.24 -3.98 7.32
CA ALA A 78 4.34 -4.58 8.05
C ALA A 78 5.47 -3.57 8.20
N SER A 79 6.26 -3.69 9.27
CA SER A 79 7.38 -2.78 9.47
C SER A 79 8.41 -2.89 8.36
N PRO A 80 8.90 -1.77 7.79
CA PRO A 80 10.01 -1.80 6.86
C PRO A 80 11.26 -2.38 7.53
N ILE A 81 12.06 -3.09 6.74
CA ILE A 81 13.32 -3.69 7.19
C ILE A 81 14.46 -3.03 6.45
N LEU A 82 15.42 -2.51 7.20
CA LEU A 82 16.68 -2.03 6.65
C LEU A 82 17.74 -3.12 6.82
N SER A 83 18.40 -3.46 5.73
CA SER A 83 19.47 -4.46 5.74
C SER A 83 20.70 -3.96 4.99
N GLU A 84 21.86 -4.42 5.40
CA GLU A 84 23.12 -4.16 4.73
C GLU A 84 23.37 -5.26 3.69
N ILE A 85 23.77 -4.85 2.48
CA ILE A 85 24.21 -5.77 1.44
C ILE A 85 25.74 -5.76 1.46
N LYS A 86 26.34 -6.89 1.85
CA LYS A 86 27.79 -7.04 1.84
C LYS A 86 28.27 -7.49 0.45
N PRO A 87 29.37 -6.93 -0.07
CA PRO A 87 29.97 -7.43 -1.28
C PRO A 87 30.51 -8.86 -1.08
N LEU A 88 30.42 -9.64 -2.11
CA LEU A 88 30.97 -11.00 -2.14
C LEU A 88 32.50 -10.99 -2.16
#